data_eba56213f28157c71568ba3253e2833a
#
_entry.id   eba56213f28157c71568ba3253e2833a
#
_cell.length_a   1.000
_cell.length_b   1.000
_cell.length_c   1.000
_cell.angle_alpha   90.00
_cell.angle_beta   90.00
_cell.angle_gamma   90.00
#
_symmetry.space_group_name_H-M   'P 1'
#
loop_
_entity.id
_entity.type
_entity.pdbx_description
1 polymer ?
#
loop_
_entity_poly.entity_id
_entity_poly.type
_entity_poly.pdbx_seq_one_letter_code
_entity_poly.pdbx_strand_id
1 'polypeptide(L)'
;MLKAIKFYLLDDEDKQTSLEVESAYAIKKNKEKSLIAFKRVMPAIFTQLIRARSTSTSVFVNKDKELDIVDFNSGKVFYGEQVTASIHQHVDSFISSPWVLDKNGFSRQSKPIEDDAEVLVVLGLALGIHLLKLVNETNFKSIVLYEPNFEFTHCSMLTGVW
;
A
#
# COMPACT_ATOMS: atom_id res chain seq x y z
N MET A 1 21.93 4.95 -3.96
CA MET A 1 20.71 4.27 -3.51
C MET A 1 20.49 4.40 -1.99
N LEU A 2 21.44 3.97 -1.18
CA LEU A 2 21.30 3.94 0.28
C LEU A 2 21.16 5.31 0.98
N LYS A 3 21.58 6.41 0.35
CA LYS A 3 21.49 7.76 0.97
C LYS A 3 20.03 8.19 1.23
N ALA A 4 19.10 7.83 0.36
CA ALA A 4 17.69 8.23 0.48
C ALA A 4 16.99 7.57 1.66
N ILE A 5 17.29 6.31 1.93
CA ILE A 5 16.64 5.54 3.00
C ILE A 5 17.44 5.54 4.31
N LYS A 6 18.69 6.01 4.30
CA LYS A 6 19.58 5.94 5.48
C LYS A 6 18.96 6.56 6.74
N PHE A 7 18.25 7.66 6.59
CA PHE A 7 17.57 8.35 7.69
C PHE A 7 16.49 7.49 8.36
N TYR A 8 15.91 6.56 7.61
CA TYR A 8 14.80 5.69 8.04
C TYR A 8 15.28 4.33 8.54
N LEU A 9 16.58 4.03 8.47
CA LEU A 9 17.18 2.79 8.97
C LEU A 9 17.76 3.01 10.36
N LEU A 10 18.02 1.91 11.06
CA LEU A 10 18.78 1.94 12.31
C LEU A 10 20.24 2.34 12.03
N ASP A 11 20.84 3.13 12.92
CA ASP A 11 22.26 3.50 12.83
C ASP A 11 23.19 2.30 12.99
N ASP A 12 22.76 1.28 13.73
CA ASP A 12 23.45 0.02 13.98
C ASP A 12 23.15 -0.97 12.85
N GLU A 13 24.13 -1.22 11.98
CA GLU A 13 23.98 -2.07 10.79
C GLU A 13 23.65 -3.54 11.16
N ASP A 14 24.18 -4.07 12.27
CA ASP A 14 23.91 -5.44 12.68
C ASP A 14 22.46 -5.60 13.15
N LYS A 15 21.96 -4.59 13.87
CA LYS A 15 20.54 -4.56 14.28
C LYS A 15 19.61 -4.39 13.09
N GLN A 16 19.97 -3.53 12.13
CA GLN A 16 19.19 -3.36 10.91
C GLN A 16 19.13 -4.67 10.11
N THR A 17 20.26 -5.34 9.93
CA THR A 17 20.33 -6.65 9.27
C THR A 17 19.48 -7.70 9.98
N SER A 18 19.54 -7.74 11.31
CA SER A 18 18.72 -8.66 12.11
C SER A 18 17.22 -8.40 11.92
N LEU A 19 16.83 -7.13 11.90
CA LEU A 19 15.44 -6.71 11.65
C LEU A 19 14.96 -7.12 10.26
N GLU A 20 15.79 -6.95 9.24
CA GLU A 20 15.47 -7.36 7.86
C GLU A 20 15.30 -8.87 7.74
N VAL A 21 16.17 -9.65 8.39
CA VAL A 21 16.08 -11.12 8.43
C VAL A 21 14.80 -11.57 9.16
N GLU A 22 14.48 -10.96 10.30
CA GLU A 22 13.24 -11.25 11.04
C GLU A 22 12.01 -11.00 10.17
N SER A 23 12.00 -9.88 9.44
CA SER A 23 10.88 -9.48 8.59
C SER A 23 10.78 -10.33 7.30
N ALA A 24 11.88 -10.83 6.79
CA ALA A 24 11.95 -11.53 5.51
C ALA A 24 11.02 -12.75 5.42
N TYR A 25 10.85 -13.48 6.53
CA TYR A 25 9.93 -14.63 6.56
C TYR A 25 8.47 -14.20 6.40
N ALA A 26 8.04 -13.18 7.12
CA ALA A 26 6.69 -12.65 7.03
C ALA A 26 6.41 -12.07 5.63
N ILE A 27 7.35 -11.32 5.08
CA ILE A 27 7.29 -10.75 3.73
C ILE A 27 7.13 -11.86 2.68
N LYS A 28 7.97 -12.90 2.75
CA LYS A 28 7.88 -14.04 1.84
C LYS A 28 6.53 -14.75 1.92
N LYS A 29 6.06 -15.03 3.14
CA LYS A 29 4.77 -15.67 3.37
C LYS A 29 3.60 -14.84 2.82
N ASN A 30 3.62 -13.52 3.03
CA ASN A 30 2.62 -12.60 2.51
C ASN A 30 2.61 -12.61 0.98
N LYS A 31 3.79 -12.55 0.35
CA LYS A 31 3.92 -12.64 -1.10
C LYS A 31 3.34 -13.93 -1.67
N GLU A 32 3.65 -15.07 -1.05
CA GLU A 32 3.14 -16.37 -1.48
C GLU A 32 1.60 -16.45 -1.39
N LYS A 33 1.02 -15.98 -0.28
CA LYS A 33 -0.44 -15.92 -0.11
C LYS A 33 -1.09 -15.01 -1.15
N SER A 34 -0.53 -13.82 -1.36
CA SER A 34 -1.02 -12.86 -2.34
C SER A 34 -0.99 -13.44 -3.76
N LEU A 35 0.08 -14.10 -4.16
CA LEU A 35 0.17 -14.78 -5.47
C LEU A 35 -0.89 -15.86 -5.63
N ILE A 36 -1.18 -16.65 -4.58
CA ILE A 36 -2.25 -17.66 -4.61
C ILE A 36 -3.60 -16.97 -4.79
N ALA A 37 -3.87 -15.88 -4.07
CA ALA A 37 -5.11 -15.12 -4.18
C ALA A 37 -5.28 -14.55 -5.59
N PHE A 38 -4.27 -13.89 -6.15
CA PHE A 38 -4.30 -13.36 -7.52
C PHE A 38 -4.51 -14.46 -8.56
N LYS A 39 -3.80 -15.59 -8.43
CA LYS A 39 -3.99 -16.73 -9.35
C LYS A 39 -5.42 -17.24 -9.35
N ARG A 40 -6.07 -17.29 -8.17
CA ARG A 40 -7.43 -17.80 -8.01
C ARG A 40 -8.49 -16.81 -8.49
N VAL A 41 -8.35 -15.54 -8.14
CA VAL A 41 -9.41 -14.53 -8.31
C VAL A 41 -9.20 -13.70 -9.57
N MET A 42 -7.95 -13.39 -9.91
CA MET A 42 -7.58 -12.48 -11.01
C MET A 42 -6.44 -13.07 -11.88
N PRO A 43 -6.68 -14.18 -12.60
CA PRO A 43 -5.63 -14.92 -13.32
C PRO A 43 -4.93 -14.09 -14.41
N ALA A 44 -5.64 -13.14 -15.01
CA ALA A 44 -5.05 -12.23 -16.01
C ALA A 44 -4.00 -11.30 -15.37
N ILE A 45 -4.31 -10.73 -14.20
CA ILE A 45 -3.38 -9.90 -13.43
C ILE A 45 -2.22 -10.75 -12.92
N PHE A 46 -2.49 -11.95 -12.40
CA PHE A 46 -1.45 -12.88 -11.97
C PHE A 46 -0.42 -13.14 -13.08
N THR A 47 -0.87 -13.38 -14.31
CA THR A 47 0.02 -13.63 -15.46
C THR A 47 0.93 -12.43 -15.76
N GLN A 48 0.44 -11.21 -15.55
CA GLN A 48 1.25 -10.01 -15.71
C GLN A 48 2.22 -9.83 -14.53
N LEU A 49 1.76 -10.04 -13.30
CA LEU A 49 2.58 -9.92 -12.10
C LEU A 49 3.80 -10.84 -12.11
N ILE A 50 3.66 -12.11 -12.51
CA ILE A 50 4.80 -13.03 -12.56
C ILE A 50 5.84 -12.67 -13.63
N ARG A 51 5.47 -11.87 -14.62
CA ARG A 51 6.36 -11.40 -15.71
C ARG A 51 6.97 -10.03 -15.42
N ALA A 52 6.27 -9.20 -14.65
CA ALA A 52 6.73 -7.86 -14.32
C ALA A 52 7.94 -7.94 -13.38
N ARG A 53 8.90 -7.02 -13.61
CA ARG A 53 10.04 -6.82 -12.71
C ARG A 53 9.93 -5.43 -12.11
N SER A 54 10.13 -5.33 -10.81
CA SER A 54 10.29 -4.02 -10.17
C SER A 54 11.66 -3.46 -10.55
N THR A 55 11.67 -2.30 -11.17
CA THR A 55 12.87 -1.62 -11.63
C THR A 55 13.06 -0.24 -11.02
N SER A 56 11.97 0.39 -10.63
CA SER A 56 11.97 1.75 -10.10
C SER A 56 11.61 1.85 -8.62
N THR A 57 11.03 0.80 -8.04
CA THR A 57 10.65 0.81 -6.62
C THR A 57 11.14 -0.43 -5.88
N SER A 58 11.34 -0.29 -4.58
CA SER A 58 11.57 -1.42 -3.68
C SER A 58 10.92 -1.16 -2.32
N VAL A 59 10.59 -2.26 -1.63
CA VAL A 59 10.14 -2.20 -0.24
C VAL A 59 11.34 -2.41 0.67
N PHE A 60 11.40 -1.67 1.76
CA PHE A 60 12.38 -1.83 2.83
C PHE A 60 11.70 -1.81 4.20
N VAL A 61 12.39 -2.30 5.21
CA VAL A 61 11.93 -2.26 6.61
C VAL A 61 12.59 -1.07 7.27
N ASN A 62 11.80 -0.13 7.77
CA ASN A 62 12.31 1.05 8.46
C ASN A 62 12.69 0.75 9.94
N LYS A 63 13.30 1.72 10.62
CA LYS A 63 13.71 1.62 12.03
C LYS A 63 12.55 1.35 13.01
N ASP A 64 11.32 1.66 12.60
CA ASP A 64 10.10 1.42 13.38
C ASP A 64 9.48 0.04 13.10
N LYS A 65 10.21 -0.83 12.38
CA LYS A 65 9.79 -2.18 11.95
C LYS A 65 8.63 -2.21 10.98
N GLU A 66 8.38 -1.11 10.31
CA GLU A 66 7.33 -0.99 9.31
C GLU A 66 7.89 -1.11 7.90
N LEU A 67 7.07 -1.59 6.97
CA LEU A 67 7.41 -1.61 5.55
C LEU A 67 7.14 -0.25 4.93
N ASP A 68 8.10 0.26 4.15
CA ASP A 68 7.92 1.45 3.33
C ASP A 68 8.47 1.23 1.92
N ILE A 69 8.15 2.13 1.01
CA ILE A 69 8.56 2.07 -0.39
C ILE A 69 9.59 3.17 -0.66
N VAL A 70 10.66 2.80 -1.35
CA VAL A 70 11.59 3.76 -1.94
C VAL A 70 11.42 3.77 -3.47
N ASP A 71 11.31 4.97 -4.03
CA ASP A 71 11.38 5.21 -5.47
C ASP A 71 12.83 5.56 -5.84
N PHE A 72 13.45 4.70 -6.64
CA PHE A 72 14.85 4.87 -7.06
C PHE A 72 15.04 6.02 -8.05
N ASN A 73 14.01 6.39 -8.80
CA ASN A 73 14.10 7.46 -9.78
C ASN A 73 14.19 8.84 -9.10
N SER A 74 13.36 9.05 -8.09
CA SER A 74 13.34 10.30 -7.32
C SER A 74 14.23 10.27 -6.08
N GLY A 75 14.64 9.09 -5.63
CA GLY A 75 15.33 8.88 -4.36
C GLY A 75 14.47 9.19 -3.14
N LYS A 76 13.15 9.22 -3.28
CA LYS A 76 12.20 9.52 -2.20
C LYS A 76 11.62 8.26 -1.59
N VAL A 77 11.30 8.36 -0.31
CA VAL A 77 10.53 7.39 0.46
C VAL A 77 9.07 7.84 0.46
N PHE A 78 8.14 6.89 0.42
CA PHE A 78 6.71 7.20 0.25
C PHE A 78 6.08 7.76 1.51
N TYR A 79 6.26 7.09 2.64
CA TYR A 79 5.59 7.44 3.89
C TYR A 79 6.55 8.02 4.94
N GLY A 80 7.78 7.51 5.00
CA GLY A 80 8.80 7.97 5.93
C GLY A 80 8.70 7.31 7.30
N GLU A 81 8.58 8.12 8.34
CA GLU A 81 8.39 7.64 9.71
C GLU A 81 6.90 7.35 9.98
N GLN A 82 6.62 6.38 10.85
CA GLN A 82 5.26 6.02 11.29
C GLN A 82 4.31 5.72 10.11
N VAL A 83 4.73 4.82 9.24
CA VAL A 83 4.02 4.46 7.99
C VAL A 83 2.55 4.14 8.24
N THR A 84 2.28 3.22 9.17
CA THR A 84 0.92 2.79 9.50
C THR A 84 0.07 3.93 10.04
N ALA A 85 0.61 4.76 10.94
CA ALA A 85 -0.10 5.91 11.50
C ALA A 85 -0.44 6.94 10.41
N SER A 86 0.51 7.23 9.51
CA SER A 86 0.29 8.15 8.39
C SER A 86 -0.79 7.66 7.44
N ILE A 87 -0.80 6.36 7.12
CA ILE A 87 -1.83 5.74 6.28
C ILE A 87 -3.19 5.78 6.97
N HIS A 88 -3.25 5.46 8.26
CA HIS A 88 -4.51 5.50 9.03
C HIS A 88 -5.07 6.92 9.09
N GLN A 89 -4.26 7.92 9.39
CA GLN A 89 -4.68 9.32 9.39
C GLN A 89 -5.23 9.77 8.03
N HIS A 90 -4.61 9.32 6.93
CA HIS A 90 -5.09 9.61 5.59
C HIS A 90 -6.47 9.00 5.34
N VAL A 91 -6.68 7.73 5.72
CA VAL A 91 -7.99 7.05 5.60
C VAL A 91 -9.05 7.73 6.47
N ASP A 92 -8.74 8.05 7.72
CA ASP A 92 -9.65 8.72 8.64
C ASP A 92 -10.08 10.10 8.11
N SER A 93 -9.13 10.84 7.53
CA SER A 93 -9.41 12.12 6.88
C SER A 93 -10.34 11.96 5.67
N PHE A 94 -10.16 10.88 4.88
CA PHE A 94 -11.05 10.57 3.77
C PHE A 94 -12.45 10.18 4.25
N ILE A 95 -12.57 9.30 5.23
CA ILE A 95 -13.87 8.86 5.77
C ILE A 95 -14.65 10.04 6.33
N SER A 96 -13.96 10.94 7.03
CA SER A 96 -14.59 12.13 7.65
C SER A 96 -15.00 13.20 6.63
N SER A 97 -14.31 13.28 5.50
CA SER A 97 -14.52 14.31 4.48
C SER A 97 -14.15 13.78 3.08
N PRO A 98 -14.98 12.89 2.52
CA PRO A 98 -14.68 12.20 1.28
C PRO A 98 -14.73 13.10 0.05
N TRP A 99 -13.99 12.72 -0.97
CA TRP A 99 -14.21 13.24 -2.31
C TRP A 99 -15.31 12.43 -2.99
N VAL A 100 -16.32 13.13 -3.53
CA VAL A 100 -17.47 12.52 -4.19
C VAL A 100 -17.55 13.03 -5.62
N LEU A 101 -17.81 12.10 -6.56
CA LEU A 101 -18.16 12.40 -7.94
C LEU A 101 -19.66 12.26 -8.09
N ASP A 102 -20.32 13.35 -8.43
CA ASP A 102 -21.75 13.40 -8.72
C ASP A 102 -21.98 14.04 -10.11
N LYS A 103 -23.25 14.31 -10.44
CA LYS A 103 -23.64 14.96 -11.69
C LYS A 103 -23.08 16.38 -11.87
N ASN A 104 -22.63 17.03 -10.81
CA ASN A 104 -22.05 18.38 -10.82
C ASN A 104 -20.52 18.34 -10.89
N GLY A 105 -19.91 17.16 -10.84
CA GLY A 105 -18.47 16.97 -10.88
C GLY A 105 -17.87 16.46 -9.58
N PHE A 106 -16.57 16.70 -9.43
CA PHE A 106 -15.79 16.19 -8.32
C PHE A 106 -15.68 17.24 -7.19
N SER A 107 -16.18 16.93 -6.01
CA SER A 107 -16.18 17.83 -4.87
C SER A 107 -15.84 17.13 -3.57
N ARG A 108 -15.26 17.89 -2.61
CA ARG A 108 -15.02 17.40 -1.26
C ARG A 108 -16.26 17.64 -0.40
N GLN A 109 -16.74 16.60 0.24
CA GLN A 109 -17.87 16.69 1.15
C GLN A 109 -17.41 17.10 2.54
N SER A 110 -18.25 17.87 3.25
CA SER A 110 -18.03 18.26 4.65
C SER A 110 -18.65 17.28 5.64
N LYS A 111 -19.26 16.20 5.15
CA LYS A 111 -19.90 15.16 5.95
C LYS A 111 -19.15 13.84 5.78
N PRO A 112 -19.14 12.98 6.79
CA PRO A 112 -18.62 11.62 6.67
C PRO A 112 -19.30 10.84 5.56
N ILE A 113 -18.67 9.73 5.17
CA ILE A 113 -19.24 8.76 4.24
C ILE A 113 -20.56 8.25 4.82
N GLU A 114 -21.62 8.32 4.01
CA GLU A 114 -22.93 7.78 4.37
C GLU A 114 -22.94 6.24 4.16
N ASP A 115 -23.76 5.54 4.98
CA ASP A 115 -23.81 4.06 4.96
C ASP A 115 -24.35 3.48 3.64
N ASP A 116 -24.94 4.30 2.78
CA ASP A 116 -25.48 3.90 1.47
C ASP A 116 -24.54 4.15 0.30
N ALA A 117 -23.31 4.60 0.56
CA ALA A 117 -22.32 4.79 -0.47
C ALA A 117 -22.06 3.46 -1.22
N GLU A 118 -22.28 3.47 -2.55
CA GLU A 118 -22.31 2.23 -3.32
C GLU A 118 -20.92 1.80 -3.81
N VAL A 119 -20.12 2.74 -4.27
CA VAL A 119 -18.85 2.46 -4.93
C VAL A 119 -17.74 3.33 -4.36
N LEU A 120 -16.67 2.68 -3.92
CA LEU A 120 -15.40 3.32 -3.60
C LEU A 120 -14.45 3.21 -4.81
N VAL A 121 -13.91 4.34 -5.26
CA VAL A 121 -12.84 4.36 -6.25
C VAL A 121 -11.52 4.69 -5.55
N VAL A 122 -10.58 3.77 -5.61
CA VAL A 122 -9.24 3.91 -5.03
C VAL A 122 -8.24 4.15 -6.15
N LEU A 123 -7.53 5.27 -6.10
CA LEU A 123 -6.49 5.64 -7.04
C LEU A 123 -5.12 5.42 -6.42
N GLY A 124 -4.42 4.41 -6.92
CA GLY A 124 -3.11 4.01 -6.39
C GLY A 124 -3.20 2.99 -5.27
N LEU A 125 -2.20 2.12 -5.22
CA LEU A 125 -2.15 0.99 -4.30
C LEU A 125 -1.03 1.11 -3.27
N ALA A 126 0.16 1.50 -3.71
CA ALA A 126 1.36 1.57 -2.88
C ALA A 126 1.53 0.28 -2.03
N LEU A 127 1.49 0.37 -0.69
CA LEU A 127 1.53 -0.79 0.21
C LEU A 127 0.18 -1.50 0.37
N GLY A 128 -0.94 -0.89 -0.06
CA GLY A 128 -2.28 -1.45 0.04
C GLY A 128 -2.91 -1.44 1.44
N ILE A 129 -2.18 -1.05 2.48
CA ILE A 129 -2.66 -1.07 3.89
C ILE A 129 -3.94 -0.24 4.05
N HIS A 130 -4.07 0.87 3.33
CA HIS A 130 -5.26 1.71 3.33
C HIS A 130 -6.52 0.98 2.84
N LEU A 131 -6.38 0.01 1.91
CA LEU A 131 -7.52 -0.80 1.45
C LEU A 131 -8.09 -1.64 2.57
N LEU A 132 -7.22 -2.29 3.36
CA LEU A 132 -7.65 -3.12 4.48
C LEU A 132 -8.42 -2.30 5.51
N LYS A 133 -7.94 -1.11 5.84
CA LYS A 133 -8.62 -0.20 6.75
C LYS A 133 -9.97 0.26 6.18
N LEU A 134 -10.01 0.69 4.92
CA LEU A 134 -11.24 1.10 4.25
C LEU A 134 -12.30 -0.01 4.24
N VAL A 135 -11.91 -1.25 3.88
CA VAL A 135 -12.83 -2.39 3.88
C VAL A 135 -13.39 -2.70 5.27
N ASN A 136 -12.56 -2.54 6.32
CA ASN A 136 -12.99 -2.84 7.68
C ASN A 136 -13.86 -1.73 8.32
N GLU A 137 -13.72 -0.49 7.87
CA GLU A 137 -14.37 0.68 8.50
C GLU A 137 -15.52 1.26 7.66
N THR A 138 -15.75 0.73 6.45
CA THR A 138 -16.81 1.22 5.56
C THR A 138 -17.61 0.06 4.96
N ASN A 139 -18.84 0.36 4.53
CA ASN A 139 -19.78 -0.62 3.98
C ASN A 139 -19.98 -0.45 2.46
N PHE A 140 -18.96 -0.07 1.71
CA PHE A 140 -19.07 0.02 0.26
C PHE A 140 -19.47 -1.31 -0.37
N LYS A 141 -20.46 -1.28 -1.27
CA LYS A 141 -20.91 -2.48 -2.00
C LYS A 141 -19.88 -2.94 -3.02
N SER A 142 -19.10 -2.02 -3.55
CA SER A 142 -18.08 -2.31 -4.55
C SER A 142 -16.86 -1.41 -4.37
N ILE A 143 -15.69 -1.96 -4.64
CA ILE A 143 -14.44 -1.21 -4.65
C ILE A 143 -13.81 -1.33 -6.04
N VAL A 144 -13.57 -0.20 -6.68
CA VAL A 144 -12.83 -0.11 -7.94
C VAL A 144 -11.43 0.38 -7.64
N LEU A 145 -10.44 -0.46 -7.86
CA LEU A 145 -9.04 -0.11 -7.69
C LEU A 145 -8.42 0.19 -9.05
N TYR A 146 -7.85 1.37 -9.19
CA TYR A 146 -7.05 1.77 -10.33
C TYR A 146 -5.59 1.93 -9.94
N GLU A 147 -4.75 1.00 -10.40
CA GLU A 147 -3.29 1.05 -10.20
C GLU A 147 -2.59 0.92 -11.56
N PRO A 148 -2.08 2.02 -12.12
CA PRO A 148 -1.41 2.01 -13.42
C PRO A 148 0.00 1.41 -13.37
N ASN A 149 0.61 1.36 -12.19
CA ASN A 149 1.98 0.86 -12.02
C ASN A 149 2.00 -0.48 -11.28
N PHE A 150 2.27 -1.56 -12.03
CA PHE A 150 2.38 -2.92 -11.48
C PHE A 150 3.43 -3.08 -10.37
N GLU A 151 4.42 -2.19 -10.28
CA GLU A 151 5.40 -2.24 -9.19
C GLU A 151 4.75 -2.01 -7.82
N PHE A 152 3.74 -1.13 -7.73
CA PHE A 152 2.98 -0.95 -6.50
C PHE A 152 2.10 -2.15 -6.15
N THR A 153 1.58 -2.86 -7.16
CA THR A 153 0.91 -4.14 -6.90
C THR A 153 1.90 -5.16 -6.31
N HIS A 154 3.14 -5.19 -6.77
CA HIS A 154 4.19 -6.01 -6.15
C HIS A 154 4.48 -5.59 -4.71
N CYS A 155 4.60 -4.28 -4.43
CA CYS A 155 4.81 -3.77 -3.07
C CYS A 155 3.68 -4.19 -2.13
N SER A 156 2.42 -4.08 -2.56
CA SER A 156 1.26 -4.45 -1.74
C SER A 156 1.17 -5.95 -1.43
N MET A 157 1.73 -6.82 -2.27
CA MET A 157 1.78 -8.25 -1.98
C MET A 157 2.63 -8.60 -0.75
N LEU A 158 3.56 -7.72 -0.37
CA LEU A 158 4.48 -7.96 0.73
C LEU A 158 3.88 -7.65 2.10
N THR A 159 2.77 -6.92 2.15
CA THR A 159 2.12 -6.44 3.38
C THR A 159 1.05 -7.38 3.93
N GLY A 160 0.59 -8.35 3.15
CA GLY A 160 -0.47 -9.29 3.56
C GLY A 160 -1.90 -8.75 3.41
N VAL A 161 -2.09 -7.74 2.58
CA VAL A 161 -3.41 -7.15 2.28
C VAL A 161 -4.31 -8.08 1.44
N TRP A 162 -3.71 -8.99 0.66
CA TRP A 162 -4.41 -9.91 -0.28
C TRP A 162 -4.67 -11.29 0.31
#